data_ac55dbc5736574fc1a7c66ccacefe4ab
#
_entry.id   ac55dbc5736574fc1a7c66ccacefe4ab
#
_cell.length_a   1.000
_cell.length_b   1.000
_cell.length_c   1.000
_cell.angle_alpha   90.00
_cell.angle_beta   90.00
_cell.angle_gamma   90.00
#
_symmetry.space_group_name_H-M   'P 1'
#
loop_
_entity.id
_entity.type
_entity.pdbx_description
1 polymer ?
#
loop_
_entity_poly.entity_id
_entity_poly.type
_entity_poly.pdbx_seq_one_letter_code
_entity_poly.pdbx_strand_id
1 'polypeptide(L)'
;YTVCGYVTDEVTGETLIGAGVTVSELAEVTGVTVASTGSATEEIHSVTAKTGTSTNNFGFYSLTLPEGEVELTYSYIGCASKTKRISMKKDLTLNVALAPSAEIRSARITARKDAGIRSTYMGAIEVPNELIANTPVVLGEKDVLKTLQMMPGVQGGNEGFSGIYVRGGGADENLMLLDGTSLYNVSHLFGLLSVFTPEAVKKVTVYKGSFPARYGGRVSSVVDVRTNDGNSKKISGSVTAGFLAEKFHLEGPLKNENTTFSLSARGMHTFLFDRVIKWAGSPLNYAFYDVNAKVSHKFSDRSRGWIGFYSGRDYFRYEDKSKSSKRFYGSDYEPYTMITGNENNLNLSWGNNVLSARWTYIFNNKLFADFTAYGNLYRMGIHSVTENLEKSELGETSFRSVSDYSSGILDAGLKADFDYTPSTNHLIKFGGEYVRHGYRPEITKSRIKDVNDSRVFADTTYSDAASRQVNGNEMSLYVEDDITGERQ
;
A
#
# COMPACT_ATOMS: atom_id res chain seq x y z
N TYR A 1 25.02 -26.17 -9.77
CA TYR A 1 25.52 -24.91 -9.17
C TYR A 1 24.42 -23.87 -9.14
N THR A 2 24.55 -22.89 -8.25
CA THR A 2 23.51 -21.86 -8.09
C THR A 2 24.07 -20.48 -8.46
N VAL A 3 23.38 -19.76 -9.34
CA VAL A 3 23.61 -18.33 -9.59
C VAL A 3 22.56 -17.52 -8.84
N CYS A 4 23.02 -16.50 -8.10
CA CYS A 4 22.13 -15.58 -7.38
C CYS A 4 22.60 -14.14 -7.50
N GLY A 5 21.75 -13.18 -7.16
CA GLY A 5 22.11 -11.78 -7.17
C GLY A 5 20.90 -10.84 -7.15
N TYR A 6 21.18 -9.57 -7.31
CA TYR A 6 20.15 -8.54 -7.43
C TYR A 6 20.03 -8.02 -8.86
N VAL A 7 18.80 -7.77 -9.29
CA VAL A 7 18.52 -7.00 -10.50
C VAL A 7 18.15 -5.58 -10.09
N THR A 8 18.82 -4.58 -10.67
CA THR A 8 18.64 -3.17 -10.33
C THR A 8 18.35 -2.32 -11.57
N ASP A 9 17.72 -1.19 -11.38
CA ASP A 9 17.63 -0.14 -12.40
C ASP A 9 18.99 0.56 -12.54
N GLU A 10 19.45 0.78 -13.77
CA GLU A 10 20.77 1.39 -14.02
C GLU A 10 20.81 2.89 -13.68
N VAL A 11 19.66 3.58 -13.81
CA VAL A 11 19.56 5.04 -13.60
C VAL A 11 19.39 5.39 -12.13
N THR A 12 18.57 4.62 -11.40
CA THR A 12 18.27 4.89 -10.00
C THR A 12 19.08 4.04 -9.03
N GLY A 13 19.54 2.86 -9.48
CA GLY A 13 20.18 1.86 -8.64
C GLY A 13 19.22 1.10 -7.72
N GLU A 14 17.93 1.38 -7.78
CA GLU A 14 16.92 0.66 -7.03
C GLU A 14 16.78 -0.78 -7.52
N THR A 15 16.41 -1.69 -6.59
CA THR A 15 16.17 -3.09 -6.94
C THR A 15 14.86 -3.26 -7.70
N LEU A 16 14.85 -4.09 -8.74
CA LEU A 16 13.68 -4.37 -9.58
C LEU A 16 12.95 -5.62 -9.06
N ILE A 17 11.70 -5.41 -8.61
CA ILE A 17 10.84 -6.45 -8.04
C ILE A 17 10.10 -7.16 -9.17
N GLY A 18 10.23 -8.50 -9.30
CA GLY A 18 9.56 -9.28 -10.34
C GLY A 18 10.28 -9.22 -11.69
N ALA A 19 11.55 -8.82 -11.75
CA ALA A 19 12.35 -8.93 -12.96
C ALA A 19 12.54 -10.40 -13.36
N GLY A 20 12.27 -10.73 -14.62
CA GLY A 20 12.42 -12.07 -15.15
C GLY A 20 13.89 -12.42 -15.39
N VAL A 21 14.30 -13.62 -15.00
CA VAL A 21 15.62 -14.20 -15.28
C VAL A 21 15.38 -15.54 -15.98
N THR A 22 15.61 -15.60 -17.27
CA THR A 22 15.33 -16.79 -18.11
C THR A 22 16.62 -17.37 -18.64
N VAL A 23 16.68 -18.70 -18.71
CA VAL A 23 17.79 -19.44 -19.30
C VAL A 23 17.46 -19.72 -20.75
N SER A 24 18.38 -19.38 -21.65
CA SER A 24 18.38 -19.89 -23.02
C SER A 24 19.46 -20.95 -23.08
N GLU A 25 19.09 -22.22 -23.31
CA GLU A 25 20.08 -23.24 -23.58
C GLU A 25 20.77 -22.92 -24.90
N LEU A 26 22.10 -22.85 -24.89
CA LEU A 26 22.88 -22.99 -26.12
C LEU A 26 22.74 -24.44 -26.54
N ALA A 27 21.94 -24.72 -27.56
CA ALA A 27 21.89 -26.03 -28.18
C ALA A 27 23.34 -26.39 -28.58
N GLU A 28 23.96 -27.35 -27.90
CA GLU A 28 25.10 -28.05 -28.47
C GLU A 28 24.62 -28.74 -29.75
N VAL A 29 25.01 -28.19 -30.88
CA VAL A 29 24.90 -28.89 -32.15
C VAL A 29 25.96 -30.01 -32.08
N THR A 30 25.63 -31.09 -31.43
CA THR A 30 26.34 -32.37 -31.64
C THR A 30 26.03 -32.75 -33.07
N GLY A 31 27.01 -32.53 -33.95
CA GLY A 31 26.97 -32.94 -35.33
C GLY A 31 26.81 -34.46 -35.45
N VAL A 32 25.61 -34.94 -35.57
CA VAL A 32 25.32 -36.27 -36.07
C VAL A 32 25.38 -36.17 -37.59
N THR A 33 26.49 -36.64 -38.16
CA THR A 33 26.60 -36.91 -39.59
C THR A 33 25.69 -38.08 -39.93
N VAL A 34 24.47 -37.79 -40.37
CA VAL A 34 23.61 -38.86 -40.92
C VAL A 34 23.91 -38.95 -42.41
N ALA A 35 24.50 -40.07 -42.80
CA ALA A 35 24.67 -40.47 -44.20
C ALA A 35 23.31 -40.56 -44.89
N SER A 36 23.20 -39.92 -46.03
CA SER A 36 22.02 -39.84 -46.90
C SER A 36 21.52 -41.20 -47.34
N THR A 37 20.27 -41.53 -47.05
CA THR A 37 19.37 -42.21 -48.02
C THR A 37 17.90 -41.97 -47.60
N GLY A 38 17.19 -41.19 -48.38
CA GLY A 38 15.74 -41.30 -48.62
C GLY A 38 14.78 -40.73 -47.59
N SER A 39 14.24 -39.55 -47.89
CA SER A 39 12.89 -39.12 -47.60
C SER A 39 12.26 -39.42 -46.23
N ALA A 40 12.45 -38.51 -45.32
CA ALA A 40 11.46 -38.13 -44.26
C ALA A 40 11.90 -36.79 -43.65
N THR A 41 11.13 -35.73 -43.84
CA THR A 41 11.24 -34.48 -43.12
C THR A 41 10.72 -34.71 -41.69
N GLU A 42 11.59 -35.07 -40.76
CA GLU A 42 11.31 -34.91 -39.32
C GLU A 42 11.61 -33.48 -38.95
N GLU A 43 10.56 -32.68 -38.77
CA GLU A 43 10.65 -31.44 -38.05
C GLU A 43 11.00 -31.76 -36.60
N ILE A 44 12.27 -31.58 -36.24
CA ILE A 44 12.70 -31.62 -34.83
C ILE A 44 12.15 -30.40 -34.16
N HIS A 45 10.95 -30.48 -33.61
CA HIS A 45 10.47 -29.53 -32.62
C HIS A 45 11.29 -29.73 -31.33
N SER A 46 12.43 -29.04 -31.22
CA SER A 46 13.10 -28.90 -29.92
C SER A 46 12.20 -28.03 -29.03
N VAL A 47 11.38 -28.65 -28.22
CA VAL A 47 10.67 -28.02 -27.14
C VAL A 47 11.70 -27.69 -26.05
N THR A 48 12.38 -26.56 -26.19
CA THR A 48 13.22 -25.99 -25.13
C THR A 48 12.33 -25.58 -23.99
N ALA A 49 12.28 -26.35 -22.92
CA ALA A 49 11.68 -25.92 -21.67
C ALA A 49 12.48 -24.71 -21.14
N LYS A 50 11.91 -23.52 -21.26
CA LYS A 50 12.52 -22.29 -20.74
C LYS A 50 12.55 -22.35 -19.22
N THR A 51 13.68 -22.74 -18.65
CA THR A 51 13.93 -22.67 -17.21
C THR A 51 14.19 -21.21 -16.84
N GLY A 52 13.54 -20.71 -15.79
CA GLY A 52 13.73 -19.32 -15.38
C GLY A 52 13.20 -19.09 -13.97
N THR A 53 13.50 -17.94 -13.41
CA THR A 53 12.98 -17.43 -12.14
C THR A 53 12.65 -15.95 -12.27
N SER A 54 12.03 -15.38 -11.25
CA SER A 54 11.85 -13.93 -11.14
C SER A 54 12.47 -13.43 -9.85
N THR A 55 12.83 -12.15 -9.82
CA THR A 55 13.29 -11.54 -8.57
C THR A 55 12.15 -11.48 -7.56
N ASN A 56 12.46 -11.74 -6.30
CA ASN A 56 11.52 -11.61 -5.18
C ASN A 56 11.17 -10.14 -4.87
N ASN A 57 10.40 -9.91 -3.79
CA ASN A 57 9.98 -8.57 -3.37
C ASN A 57 11.13 -7.62 -2.97
N PHE A 58 12.38 -8.08 -3.05
CA PHE A 58 13.58 -7.32 -2.74
C PHE A 58 14.52 -7.18 -3.93
N GLY A 59 14.11 -7.68 -5.12
CA GLY A 59 14.93 -7.67 -6.33
C GLY A 59 16.01 -8.74 -6.34
N PHE A 60 15.98 -9.70 -5.40
CA PHE A 60 16.90 -10.83 -5.34
C PHE A 60 16.37 -12.01 -6.15
N TYR A 61 17.26 -12.69 -6.86
CA TYR A 61 16.97 -13.96 -7.54
C TYR A 61 17.98 -15.03 -7.15
N SER A 62 17.55 -16.29 -7.20
CA SER A 62 18.38 -17.46 -7.05
C SER A 62 17.90 -18.52 -8.05
N LEU A 63 18.83 -19.10 -8.79
CA LEU A 63 18.54 -20.09 -9.83
C LEU A 63 19.62 -21.17 -9.80
N THR A 64 19.21 -22.40 -9.55
CA THR A 64 20.10 -23.57 -9.59
C THR A 64 20.07 -24.16 -11.00
N LEU A 65 21.25 -24.42 -11.56
CA LEU A 65 21.46 -24.87 -12.93
C LEU A 65 22.45 -26.04 -12.96
N PRO A 66 22.37 -26.92 -13.96
CA PRO A 66 23.39 -27.92 -14.19
C PRO A 66 24.75 -27.30 -14.53
N GLU A 67 25.81 -28.07 -14.48
CA GLU A 67 27.13 -27.63 -14.96
C GLU A 67 27.11 -27.44 -16.47
N GLY A 68 27.72 -26.34 -16.96
CA GLY A 68 27.80 -26.04 -18.38
C GLY A 68 27.83 -24.53 -18.67
N GLU A 69 27.88 -24.24 -19.97
CA GLU A 69 27.73 -22.87 -20.47
C GLU A 69 26.24 -22.53 -20.63
N VAL A 70 25.78 -21.46 -19.99
CA VAL A 70 24.39 -21.04 -20.05
C VAL A 70 24.28 -19.54 -20.37
N GLU A 71 23.23 -19.17 -21.06
CA GLU A 71 22.90 -17.79 -21.36
C GLU A 71 21.71 -17.35 -20.53
N LEU A 72 21.89 -16.35 -19.69
CA LEU A 72 20.85 -15.76 -18.84
C LEU A 72 20.35 -14.45 -19.44
N THR A 73 19.05 -14.35 -19.67
CA THR A 73 18.39 -13.13 -20.13
C THR A 73 17.59 -12.51 -18.99
N TYR A 74 17.94 -11.27 -18.65
CA TYR A 74 17.28 -10.45 -17.65
C TYR A 74 16.31 -9.49 -18.34
N SER A 75 15.06 -9.44 -17.86
CA SER A 75 14.01 -8.59 -18.45
C SER A 75 13.13 -7.95 -17.39
N TYR A 76 12.72 -6.71 -17.65
CA TYR A 76 11.77 -5.99 -16.80
C TYR A 76 10.93 -5.03 -17.67
N ILE A 77 9.69 -4.73 -17.23
CA ILE A 77 8.80 -3.80 -17.95
C ILE A 77 9.44 -2.40 -17.94
N GLY A 78 9.52 -1.76 -19.11
CA GLY A 78 10.15 -0.44 -19.24
C GLY A 78 11.66 -0.44 -19.38
N CYS A 79 12.32 -1.61 -19.25
CA CYS A 79 13.77 -1.76 -19.41
C CYS A 79 14.14 -2.56 -20.66
N ALA A 80 15.33 -2.28 -21.19
CA ALA A 80 15.95 -3.08 -22.24
C ALA A 80 16.41 -4.41 -21.63
N SER A 81 16.08 -5.53 -22.29
CA SER A 81 16.56 -6.85 -21.85
C SER A 81 18.06 -6.96 -21.99
N LYS A 82 18.70 -7.61 -21.02
CA LYS A 82 20.16 -7.80 -20.98
C LYS A 82 20.51 -9.26 -20.87
N THR A 83 21.38 -9.74 -21.75
CA THR A 83 21.81 -11.12 -21.80
C THR A 83 23.25 -11.28 -21.30
N LYS A 84 23.51 -12.32 -20.52
CA LYS A 84 24.83 -12.67 -19.97
C LYS A 84 25.11 -14.16 -20.19
N ARG A 85 26.25 -14.46 -20.79
CA ARG A 85 26.81 -15.83 -20.86
C ARG A 85 27.64 -16.08 -19.63
N ILE A 86 27.43 -17.23 -18.99
CA ILE A 86 28.14 -17.63 -17.78
C ILE A 86 28.49 -19.13 -17.87
N SER A 87 29.62 -19.48 -17.25
CA SER A 87 30.04 -20.88 -17.11
C SER A 87 29.73 -21.37 -15.69
N MET A 88 28.79 -22.31 -15.56
CA MET A 88 28.34 -22.86 -14.28
C MET A 88 29.28 -24.00 -13.84
N LYS A 89 30.48 -23.65 -13.37
CA LYS A 89 31.47 -24.55 -12.77
C LYS A 89 31.56 -24.45 -11.25
N LYS A 90 30.91 -23.45 -10.70
CA LYS A 90 30.81 -23.14 -9.26
C LYS A 90 29.59 -22.22 -8.99
N ASP A 91 29.23 -22.09 -7.75
CA ASP A 91 28.23 -21.10 -7.33
C ASP A 91 28.70 -19.68 -7.64
N LEU A 92 27.82 -18.86 -8.21
CA LEU A 92 28.13 -17.53 -8.73
C LEU A 92 27.17 -16.48 -8.15
N THR A 93 27.72 -15.33 -7.76
CA THR A 93 26.91 -14.15 -7.45
C THR A 93 27.02 -13.16 -8.62
N LEU A 94 25.88 -12.81 -9.24
CA LEU A 94 25.81 -11.96 -10.41
C LEU A 94 24.74 -10.89 -10.25
N ASN A 95 25.16 -9.68 -9.95
CA ASN A 95 24.28 -8.50 -9.93
C ASN A 95 24.19 -7.90 -11.33
N VAL A 96 22.95 -7.53 -11.76
CA VAL A 96 22.71 -7.00 -13.10
C VAL A 96 21.88 -5.73 -13.02
N ALA A 97 22.37 -4.68 -13.68
CA ALA A 97 21.63 -3.44 -13.86
C ALA A 97 21.00 -3.42 -15.27
N LEU A 98 19.71 -3.04 -15.34
CA LEU A 98 18.94 -2.90 -16.57
C LEU A 98 18.76 -1.42 -16.91
N ALA A 99 19.08 -1.05 -18.15
CA ALA A 99 18.87 0.29 -18.68
C ALA A 99 17.39 0.50 -19.08
N PRO A 100 16.85 1.71 -18.95
CA PRO A 100 15.53 2.03 -19.49
C PRO A 100 15.46 1.77 -21.00
N SER A 101 14.33 1.26 -21.48
CA SER A 101 14.11 1.10 -22.91
C SER A 101 13.60 2.42 -23.50
N ALA A 102 14.23 2.89 -24.58
CA ALA A 102 13.75 4.04 -25.35
C ALA A 102 12.47 3.74 -26.15
N GLU A 103 12.15 2.48 -26.37
CA GLU A 103 10.89 2.07 -26.99
C GLU A 103 9.80 2.03 -25.92
N ILE A 104 8.89 3.00 -25.95
CA ILE A 104 7.60 2.91 -25.29
C ILE A 104 6.80 1.81 -26.03
N ARG A 105 7.10 0.56 -25.72
CA ARG A 105 6.15 -0.50 -26.05
C ARG A 105 4.91 -0.19 -25.22
N SER A 106 3.83 0.20 -25.91
CA SER A 106 2.53 0.37 -25.28
C SER A 106 2.37 -0.74 -24.25
N ALA A 107 2.17 -0.37 -22.97
CA ALA A 107 1.98 -1.33 -21.90
C ALA A 107 0.67 -2.07 -22.17
N ARG A 108 0.72 -2.98 -23.13
CA ARG A 108 -0.34 -3.93 -23.36
C ARG A 108 -0.28 -4.81 -22.13
N ILE A 109 -1.29 -4.73 -21.27
CA ILE A 109 -1.59 -5.70 -20.23
C ILE A 109 -1.96 -7.01 -20.94
N THR A 110 -1.02 -7.57 -21.62
CA THR A 110 -1.05 -8.96 -22.00
C THR A 110 -0.54 -9.66 -20.75
N ALA A 111 -1.42 -10.43 -20.10
CA ALA A 111 -0.95 -11.54 -19.31
C ALA A 111 0.04 -12.28 -20.22
N ARG A 112 1.34 -11.94 -20.11
CA ARG A 112 2.34 -12.55 -20.94
C ARG A 112 2.38 -14.03 -20.53
N LYS A 113 2.05 -14.89 -21.49
CA LYS A 113 2.30 -16.34 -21.38
C LYS A 113 3.74 -16.65 -20.92
N ASP A 114 4.67 -15.72 -21.12
CA ASP A 114 6.09 -15.83 -20.79
C ASP A 114 6.46 -15.37 -19.37
N ALA A 115 5.67 -14.47 -18.73
CA ALA A 115 5.79 -14.17 -17.29
C ALA A 115 5.19 -15.30 -16.43
N GLY A 116 4.43 -16.21 -17.04
CA GLY A 116 3.78 -17.33 -16.41
C GLY A 116 4.68 -18.51 -16.11
N ILE A 117 5.98 -18.44 -16.38
CA ILE A 117 6.84 -19.62 -16.30
C ILE A 117 7.06 -20.08 -14.85
N ARG A 118 6.83 -19.23 -13.83
CA ARG A 118 6.88 -19.62 -12.42
C ARG A 118 5.97 -18.82 -11.50
N SER A 119 4.90 -18.23 -11.99
CA SER A 119 3.88 -17.69 -11.09
C SER A 119 2.82 -18.76 -10.84
N THR A 120 2.97 -19.50 -9.77
CA THR A 120 1.97 -20.45 -9.24
C THR A 120 0.67 -19.73 -8.80
N TYR A 121 0.71 -18.42 -8.70
CA TYR A 121 -0.43 -17.62 -8.26
C TYR A 121 -1.27 -17.13 -9.44
N MET A 122 -2.25 -17.93 -9.85
CA MET A 122 -3.15 -17.62 -10.98
C MET A 122 -3.98 -16.33 -10.81
N GLY A 123 -3.94 -15.68 -9.66
CA GLY A 123 -4.71 -14.46 -9.36
C GLY A 123 -3.84 -13.23 -9.11
N ALA A 124 -2.51 -13.33 -9.19
CA ALA A 124 -1.63 -12.20 -8.93
C ALA A 124 -1.59 -11.23 -10.11
N ILE A 125 -1.72 -9.95 -9.83
CA ILE A 125 -1.51 -8.85 -10.79
C ILE A 125 -0.46 -7.92 -10.21
N GLU A 126 0.58 -7.68 -10.97
CA GLU A 126 1.61 -6.70 -10.65
C GLU A 126 1.36 -5.40 -11.39
N VAL A 127 1.30 -4.30 -10.66
CA VAL A 127 1.06 -2.97 -11.19
C VAL A 127 2.29 -2.12 -10.92
N PRO A 128 3.14 -1.92 -11.92
CA PRO A 128 4.30 -1.04 -11.79
C PRO A 128 3.87 0.42 -11.71
N ASN A 129 4.72 1.27 -11.15
CA ASN A 129 4.44 2.69 -10.97
C ASN A 129 4.16 3.42 -12.29
N GLU A 130 4.80 3.02 -13.39
CA GLU A 130 4.59 3.60 -14.72
C GLU A 130 3.13 3.45 -15.18
N LEU A 131 2.47 2.35 -14.81
CA LEU A 131 1.05 2.15 -15.13
C LEU A 131 0.18 3.08 -14.29
N ILE A 132 0.47 3.22 -12.98
CA ILE A 132 -0.22 4.16 -12.09
C ILE A 132 -0.05 5.59 -12.60
N ALA A 133 1.16 5.93 -13.04
CA ALA A 133 1.49 7.25 -13.59
C ALA A 133 0.72 7.59 -14.87
N ASN A 134 0.27 6.60 -15.63
CA ASN A 134 -0.46 6.78 -16.91
C ASN A 134 -1.96 6.55 -16.80
N THR A 135 -2.51 6.30 -15.58
CA THR A 135 -3.95 6.16 -15.39
C THR A 135 -4.68 7.51 -15.44
N PRO A 136 -5.98 7.51 -15.84
CA PRO A 136 -6.80 8.71 -15.78
C PRO A 136 -6.84 9.30 -14.37
N VAL A 137 -6.82 10.61 -14.30
CA VAL A 137 -6.87 11.35 -13.04
C VAL A 137 -8.32 11.52 -12.56
N VAL A 138 -8.53 11.44 -11.24
CA VAL A 138 -9.80 11.79 -10.59
C VAL A 138 -9.59 13.10 -9.85
N LEU A 139 -10.34 14.13 -10.22
CA LEU A 139 -10.21 15.49 -9.68
C LEU A 139 -8.77 16.05 -9.73
N GLY A 140 -8.01 15.67 -10.77
CA GLY A 140 -6.61 16.09 -10.93
C GLY A 140 -5.60 15.21 -10.18
N GLU A 141 -6.06 14.17 -9.46
CA GLU A 141 -5.21 13.26 -8.70
C GLU A 141 -5.13 11.86 -9.34
N LYS A 142 -3.91 11.32 -9.43
CA LYS A 142 -3.67 9.92 -9.75
C LYS A 142 -3.84 9.11 -8.47
N ASP A 143 -4.46 7.94 -8.57
CA ASP A 143 -4.78 7.14 -7.40
C ASP A 143 -4.50 5.65 -7.61
N VAL A 144 -3.80 5.05 -6.67
CA VAL A 144 -3.41 3.64 -6.70
C VAL A 144 -4.63 2.73 -6.68
N LEU A 145 -5.58 2.96 -5.76
CA LEU A 145 -6.76 2.10 -5.64
C LEU A 145 -7.70 2.23 -6.85
N LYS A 146 -7.82 3.44 -7.42
CA LYS A 146 -8.58 3.66 -8.65
C LYS A 146 -7.94 2.93 -9.84
N THR A 147 -6.61 2.88 -9.90
CA THR A 147 -5.92 2.06 -10.90
C THR A 147 -6.26 0.58 -10.74
N LEU A 148 -6.31 0.07 -9.51
CA LEU A 148 -6.68 -1.32 -9.24
C LEU A 148 -8.14 -1.62 -9.61
N GLN A 149 -9.06 -0.67 -9.42
CA GLN A 149 -10.47 -0.81 -9.80
C GLN A 149 -10.69 -0.97 -11.31
N MET A 150 -9.70 -0.58 -12.14
CA MET A 150 -9.73 -0.83 -13.60
C MET A 150 -9.33 -2.26 -13.97
N MET A 151 -8.86 -3.06 -12.99
CA MET A 151 -8.40 -4.43 -13.25
C MET A 151 -9.57 -5.42 -13.25
N PRO A 152 -9.56 -6.45 -14.11
CA PRO A 152 -10.59 -7.47 -14.13
C PRO A 152 -10.77 -8.14 -12.77
N GLY A 153 -12.02 -8.21 -12.28
CA GLY A 153 -12.36 -8.84 -11.00
C GLY A 153 -12.06 -8.00 -9.76
N VAL A 154 -11.74 -6.71 -9.93
CA VAL A 154 -11.69 -5.70 -8.88
C VAL A 154 -12.76 -4.67 -9.15
N GLN A 155 -13.63 -4.41 -8.21
CA GLN A 155 -14.72 -3.45 -8.34
C GLN A 155 -14.52 -2.31 -7.34
N GLY A 156 -14.90 -1.10 -7.73
CA GLY A 156 -15.15 0.00 -6.80
C GLY A 156 -16.46 -0.25 -6.06
N GLY A 157 -16.58 0.27 -4.84
CA GLY A 157 -17.86 0.34 -4.15
C GLY A 157 -18.86 1.26 -4.86
N ASN A 158 -19.97 1.58 -4.20
CA ASN A 158 -20.92 2.58 -4.68
C ASN A 158 -20.18 3.87 -5.05
N GLU A 159 -20.65 4.56 -6.08
CA GLU A 159 -20.07 5.81 -6.55
C GLU A 159 -19.76 6.76 -5.38
N GLY A 160 -18.48 7.15 -5.24
CA GLY A 160 -18.00 8.01 -4.15
C GLY A 160 -17.34 7.28 -2.96
N PHE A 161 -17.34 5.94 -2.91
CA PHE A 161 -16.63 5.19 -1.86
C PHE A 161 -15.51 4.33 -2.45
N SER A 162 -14.32 4.38 -1.86
CA SER A 162 -13.12 3.72 -2.37
C SER A 162 -12.87 2.33 -1.78
N GLY A 163 -13.88 1.66 -1.32
CA GLY A 163 -13.74 0.25 -1.03
C GLY A 163 -13.28 -0.50 -2.28
N ILE A 164 -12.29 -1.37 -2.13
CA ILE A 164 -11.97 -2.37 -3.16
C ILE A 164 -12.77 -3.62 -2.82
N TYR A 165 -13.53 -4.11 -3.80
CA TYR A 165 -14.30 -5.34 -3.73
C TYR A 165 -13.72 -6.32 -4.73
N VAL A 166 -13.13 -7.41 -4.24
CA VAL A 166 -12.44 -8.37 -5.08
C VAL A 166 -13.22 -9.67 -5.12
N ARG A 167 -13.63 -10.09 -6.33
CA ARG A 167 -14.40 -11.33 -6.57
C ARG A 167 -15.62 -11.49 -5.66
N GLY A 168 -16.31 -10.39 -5.34
CA GLY A 168 -17.51 -10.39 -4.52
C GLY A 168 -17.28 -10.36 -3.00
N GLY A 169 -16.04 -10.33 -2.55
CA GLY A 169 -15.70 -10.12 -1.14
C GLY A 169 -15.87 -8.66 -0.70
N GLY A 170 -16.11 -8.43 0.59
CA GLY A 170 -16.26 -7.12 1.20
C GLY A 170 -14.98 -6.29 1.25
N ALA A 171 -15.10 -4.98 1.43
CA ALA A 171 -13.94 -4.09 1.51
C ALA A 171 -13.04 -4.39 2.72
N ASP A 172 -13.62 -4.85 3.82
CA ASP A 172 -12.96 -5.25 5.07
C ASP A 172 -12.30 -6.63 5.00
N GLU A 173 -12.62 -7.42 3.98
CA GLU A 173 -12.04 -8.73 3.73
C GLU A 173 -10.71 -8.68 2.95
N ASN A 174 -10.27 -7.49 2.54
CA ASN A 174 -9.00 -7.29 1.85
C ASN A 174 -7.89 -6.95 2.84
N LEU A 175 -6.72 -7.57 2.67
CA LEU A 175 -5.51 -7.23 3.40
C LEU A 175 -4.76 -6.13 2.66
N MET A 176 -4.71 -4.95 3.25
CA MET A 176 -3.99 -3.80 2.71
C MET A 176 -2.65 -3.66 3.43
N LEU A 177 -1.55 -3.76 2.69
CA LEU A 177 -0.20 -3.71 3.22
C LEU A 177 0.58 -2.54 2.64
N LEU A 178 1.32 -1.84 3.50
CA LEU A 178 2.35 -0.87 3.12
C LEU A 178 3.70 -1.40 3.63
N ASP A 179 4.59 -1.73 2.71
CA ASP A 179 5.88 -2.36 3.01
C ASP A 179 5.76 -3.60 3.93
N GLY A 180 4.65 -4.35 3.81
CA GLY A 180 4.36 -5.55 4.59
C GLY A 180 3.68 -5.30 5.94
N THR A 181 3.35 -4.05 6.29
CA THR A 181 2.60 -3.69 7.49
C THR A 181 1.14 -3.44 7.15
N SER A 182 0.21 -4.01 7.91
CA SER A 182 -1.23 -3.82 7.72
C SER A 182 -1.64 -2.38 7.97
N LEU A 183 -2.44 -1.81 7.04
CA LEU A 183 -3.08 -0.51 7.18
C LEU A 183 -4.59 -0.66 7.39
N TYR A 184 -5.13 0.17 8.26
CA TYR A 184 -6.56 0.31 8.51
C TYR A 184 -7.07 1.59 7.83
N ASN A 185 -8.26 1.52 7.23
CA ASN A 185 -8.86 2.64 6.52
C ASN A 185 -7.87 3.34 5.55
N VAL A 186 -7.73 2.77 4.38
CA VAL A 186 -6.75 3.17 3.36
C VAL A 186 -7.27 4.25 2.40
N SER A 187 -8.17 5.12 2.88
CA SER A 187 -8.81 6.10 2.02
C SER A 187 -9.04 7.46 2.67
N HIS A 188 -8.96 8.50 1.85
CA HIS A 188 -9.30 9.88 2.13
C HIS A 188 -10.62 10.28 1.48
N LEU A 189 -11.20 11.42 1.91
CA LEU A 189 -12.44 11.98 1.33
C LEU A 189 -13.57 10.94 1.28
N PHE A 190 -13.77 10.22 2.40
CA PHE A 190 -14.78 9.15 2.50
C PHE A 190 -14.68 8.10 1.38
N GLY A 191 -13.46 7.91 0.87
CA GLY A 191 -13.23 6.91 -0.11
C GLY A 191 -12.95 7.38 -1.53
N LEU A 192 -12.87 8.66 -1.77
CA LEU A 192 -12.61 9.20 -3.10
C LEU A 192 -11.15 9.03 -3.53
N LEU A 193 -10.20 9.12 -2.58
CA LEU A 193 -8.76 8.95 -2.82
C LEU A 193 -8.17 7.91 -1.88
N SER A 194 -7.12 7.22 -2.32
CA SER A 194 -6.34 6.33 -1.47
C SER A 194 -5.29 7.08 -0.66
N VAL A 195 -4.86 6.48 0.45
CA VAL A 195 -3.72 6.95 1.26
C VAL A 195 -2.36 6.74 0.58
N PHE A 196 -2.32 6.00 -0.53
CA PHE A 196 -1.09 5.68 -1.24
C PHE A 196 -0.73 6.82 -2.20
N THR A 197 0.31 7.56 -1.87
CA THR A 197 0.85 8.62 -2.72
C THR A 197 1.63 7.99 -3.89
N PRO A 198 1.22 8.16 -5.16
CA PRO A 198 1.84 7.49 -6.29
C PRO A 198 3.35 7.72 -6.41
N GLU A 199 3.81 8.92 -6.06
CA GLU A 199 5.23 9.30 -6.08
C GLU A 199 6.08 8.51 -5.07
N ALA A 200 5.46 8.01 -3.98
CA ALA A 200 6.11 7.17 -2.98
C ALA A 200 6.08 5.68 -3.34
N VAL A 201 5.22 5.27 -4.28
CA VAL A 201 4.96 3.87 -4.59
C VAL A 201 5.91 3.36 -5.66
N LYS A 202 6.60 2.26 -5.37
CA LYS A 202 7.47 1.53 -6.30
C LYS A 202 6.70 0.48 -7.10
N LYS A 203 5.86 -0.29 -6.40
CA LYS A 203 5.10 -1.40 -6.99
C LYS A 203 3.88 -1.72 -6.14
N VAL A 204 2.83 -2.16 -6.81
CA VAL A 204 1.66 -2.75 -6.16
C VAL A 204 1.45 -4.15 -6.68
N THR A 205 1.27 -5.12 -5.78
CA THR A 205 0.90 -6.49 -6.12
C THR A 205 -0.46 -6.80 -5.53
N VAL A 206 -1.39 -7.24 -6.37
CA VAL A 206 -2.74 -7.64 -5.96
C VAL A 206 -2.90 -9.13 -6.17
N TYR A 207 -3.21 -9.86 -5.10
CA TYR A 207 -3.57 -11.26 -5.14
C TYR A 207 -5.09 -11.39 -5.00
N LYS A 208 -5.76 -11.83 -6.06
CA LYS A 208 -7.22 -11.97 -6.11
C LYS A 208 -7.65 -13.40 -5.80
N GLY A 209 -7.87 -13.71 -4.54
CA GLY A 209 -8.26 -15.06 -4.09
C GLY A 209 -7.05 -15.89 -3.69
N SER A 210 -6.52 -16.75 -4.56
CA SER A 210 -5.35 -17.57 -4.22
C SER A 210 -4.12 -16.70 -3.96
N PHE A 211 -3.85 -16.39 -2.71
CA PHE A 211 -2.66 -15.65 -2.30
C PHE A 211 -1.66 -16.59 -1.60
N PRO A 212 -0.36 -16.23 -1.60
CA PRO A 212 0.70 -17.00 -0.95
C PRO A 212 0.39 -17.32 0.50
N ALA A 213 0.84 -18.50 0.98
CA ALA A 213 0.63 -18.96 2.35
C ALA A 213 1.17 -18.01 3.42
N ARG A 214 2.13 -17.13 3.06
CA ARG A 214 2.67 -16.09 3.93
C ARG A 214 1.68 -15.00 4.35
N TYR A 215 0.54 -14.88 3.67
CA TYR A 215 -0.50 -13.91 3.97
C TYR A 215 -1.67 -14.59 4.66
N GLY A 216 -2.09 -14.03 5.79
CA GLY A 216 -3.22 -14.51 6.58
C GLY A 216 -4.16 -13.40 7.00
N GLY A 217 -5.16 -13.73 7.83
CA GLY A 217 -6.04 -12.76 8.49
C GLY A 217 -7.12 -12.12 7.62
N ARG A 218 -7.16 -12.40 6.31
CA ARG A 218 -8.20 -11.93 5.38
C ARG A 218 -8.54 -13.01 4.35
N VAL A 219 -9.72 -12.91 3.71
CA VAL A 219 -10.27 -13.99 2.88
C VAL A 219 -10.48 -13.63 1.42
N SER A 220 -10.59 -12.34 1.08
CA SER A 220 -10.92 -11.89 -0.28
C SER A 220 -9.67 -11.64 -1.12
N SER A 221 -8.81 -10.72 -0.70
CA SER A 221 -7.61 -10.37 -1.44
C SER A 221 -6.48 -9.84 -0.57
N VAL A 222 -5.27 -9.76 -1.16
CA VAL A 222 -4.12 -9.07 -0.58
C VAL A 222 -3.64 -8.01 -1.56
N VAL A 223 -3.48 -6.79 -1.08
CA VAL A 223 -2.87 -5.66 -1.82
C VAL A 223 -1.58 -5.29 -1.10
N ASP A 224 -0.44 -5.66 -1.67
CA ASP A 224 0.89 -5.36 -1.13
C ASP A 224 1.48 -4.16 -1.87
N VAL A 225 1.54 -3.02 -1.19
CA VAL A 225 2.12 -1.77 -1.70
C VAL A 225 3.54 -1.63 -1.17
N ARG A 226 4.49 -1.51 -2.09
CA ARG A 226 5.91 -1.29 -1.76
C ARG A 226 6.29 0.14 -2.11
N THR A 227 6.97 0.81 -1.17
CA THR A 227 7.46 2.17 -1.36
C THR A 227 8.88 2.20 -1.94
N ASN A 228 9.25 3.33 -2.55
CA ASN A 228 10.58 3.55 -3.12
C ASN A 228 11.67 3.41 -2.04
N ASP A 229 12.81 2.83 -2.45
CA ASP A 229 13.99 2.71 -1.58
C ASP A 229 14.89 3.96 -1.65
N GLY A 230 14.64 4.82 -2.65
CA GLY A 230 15.37 6.04 -2.94
C GLY A 230 16.48 5.86 -3.98
N ASN A 231 16.66 6.87 -4.81
CA ASN A 231 17.67 6.89 -5.88
C ASN A 231 19.08 6.87 -5.29
N SER A 232 19.91 5.90 -5.67
CA SER A 232 21.28 5.77 -5.17
C SER A 232 22.30 6.59 -5.96
N LYS A 233 21.93 7.10 -7.15
CA LYS A 233 22.84 7.75 -8.08
C LYS A 233 22.82 9.26 -8.00
N LYS A 234 21.64 9.85 -7.81
CA LYS A 234 21.44 11.31 -7.79
C LYS A 234 20.27 11.72 -6.92
N ILE A 235 20.31 12.95 -6.45
CA ILE A 235 19.14 13.57 -5.82
C ILE A 235 18.13 13.89 -6.92
N SER A 236 16.89 13.45 -6.75
CA SER A 236 15.77 13.73 -7.63
C SER A 236 14.53 14.05 -6.82
N GLY A 237 13.60 14.76 -7.40
CA GLY A 237 12.36 15.09 -6.71
C GLY A 237 11.39 15.82 -7.62
N SER A 238 10.18 15.97 -7.13
CA SER A 238 9.09 16.65 -7.81
C SER A 238 8.23 17.43 -6.83
N VAL A 239 7.68 18.55 -7.32
CA VAL A 239 6.63 19.30 -6.64
C VAL A 239 5.46 19.37 -7.60
N THR A 240 4.28 18.97 -7.13
CA THR A 240 3.05 18.99 -7.91
C THR A 240 2.02 19.82 -7.17
N ALA A 241 1.51 20.86 -7.81
CA ALA A 241 0.35 21.60 -7.35
C ALA A 241 -0.88 21.11 -8.11
N GLY A 242 -1.71 20.31 -7.45
CA GLY A 242 -2.96 19.79 -7.99
C GLY A 242 -4.16 20.66 -7.66
N PHE A 243 -5.33 20.34 -8.23
CA PHE A 243 -6.57 21.04 -7.88
C PHE A 243 -7.02 20.70 -6.44
N LEU A 244 -6.85 19.44 -6.01
CA LEU A 244 -7.24 18.96 -4.69
C LEU A 244 -6.09 19.01 -3.67
N ALA A 245 -4.88 18.64 -4.09
CA ALA A 245 -3.78 18.46 -3.16
C ALA A 245 -2.45 18.89 -3.77
N GLU A 246 -1.55 19.30 -2.89
CA GLU A 246 -0.14 19.52 -3.18
C GLU A 246 0.65 18.26 -2.84
N LYS A 247 1.67 17.98 -3.65
CA LYS A 247 2.58 16.87 -3.44
C LYS A 247 4.02 17.32 -3.53
N PHE A 248 4.81 16.74 -2.67
CA PHE A 248 6.25 16.88 -2.64
C PHE A 248 6.88 15.50 -2.61
N HIS A 249 7.88 15.29 -3.43
CA HIS A 249 8.70 14.08 -3.40
C HIS A 249 10.16 14.46 -3.54
N LEU A 250 11.02 13.85 -2.73
CA LEU A 250 12.46 14.02 -2.76
C LEU A 250 13.15 12.72 -2.40
N GLU A 251 14.10 12.30 -3.21
CA GLU A 251 14.86 11.09 -2.97
C GLU A 251 16.33 11.26 -3.40
N GLY A 252 17.22 10.45 -2.87
CA GLY A 252 18.61 10.50 -3.26
C GLY A 252 19.55 9.78 -2.29
N PRO A 253 20.88 9.78 -2.62
CA PRO A 253 21.89 9.30 -1.71
C PRO A 253 22.13 10.30 -0.58
N LEU A 254 22.27 9.78 0.68
CA LEU A 254 22.57 10.64 1.84
C LEU A 254 24.07 11.00 1.91
N LYS A 255 24.93 10.00 1.87
CA LYS A 255 26.38 10.19 1.99
C LYS A 255 27.16 9.51 0.87
N ASN A 256 26.66 8.36 0.44
CA ASN A 256 27.21 7.56 -0.65
C ASN A 256 26.06 6.73 -1.27
N GLU A 257 26.35 6.03 -2.36
CA GLU A 257 25.36 5.19 -3.07
C GLU A 257 24.77 4.03 -2.21
N ASN A 258 25.40 3.72 -1.07
CA ASN A 258 24.93 2.64 -0.19
C ASN A 258 23.82 3.09 0.76
N THR A 259 23.66 4.39 0.99
CA THR A 259 22.62 4.92 1.88
C THR A 259 21.73 5.88 1.11
N THR A 260 20.47 5.55 0.98
CA THR A 260 19.48 6.34 0.25
C THR A 260 18.34 6.78 1.16
N PHE A 261 17.67 7.84 0.76
CA PHE A 261 16.44 8.27 1.38
C PHE A 261 15.36 8.50 0.31
N SER A 262 14.12 8.33 0.71
CA SER A 262 12.91 8.71 -0.03
C SER A 262 11.96 9.41 0.93
N LEU A 263 11.50 10.61 0.56
CA LEU A 263 10.56 11.42 1.32
C LEU A 263 9.45 11.88 0.40
N SER A 264 8.21 11.56 0.74
CA SER A 264 7.03 12.05 0.01
C SER A 264 6.05 12.64 1.00
N ALA A 265 5.46 13.76 0.62
CA ALA A 265 4.38 14.39 1.38
C ALA A 265 3.25 14.79 0.42
N ARG A 266 2.03 14.61 0.86
CA ARG A 266 0.81 15.06 0.18
C ARG A 266 -0.09 15.74 1.18
N GLY A 267 -0.72 16.85 0.81
CA GLY A 267 -1.69 17.53 1.64
C GLY A 267 -2.76 18.24 0.82
N MET A 268 -3.98 18.29 1.35
CA MET A 268 -5.08 18.99 0.70
C MET A 268 -5.00 20.50 0.96
N HIS A 269 -5.22 21.27 -0.10
CA HIS A 269 -5.36 22.74 -0.01
C HIS A 269 -6.65 23.15 0.70
N THR A 270 -6.62 23.31 2.01
CA THR A 270 -7.77 23.83 2.74
C THR A 270 -8.09 25.28 2.33
N PHE A 271 -7.06 26.09 2.02
CA PHE A 271 -7.20 27.52 1.75
C PHE A 271 -8.08 27.85 0.53
N LEU A 272 -7.90 27.15 -0.59
CA LEU A 272 -8.72 27.38 -1.79
C LEU A 272 -10.13 26.80 -1.62
N PHE A 273 -10.24 25.62 -1.04
CA PHE A 273 -11.51 24.97 -0.78
C PHE A 273 -12.35 25.72 0.25
N ASP A 274 -11.76 26.19 1.34
CA ASP A 274 -12.46 26.98 2.36
C ASP A 274 -13.14 28.22 1.78
N ARG A 275 -12.48 28.91 0.83
CA ARG A 275 -13.09 30.06 0.17
C ARG A 275 -14.27 29.70 -0.72
N VAL A 276 -14.13 28.65 -1.52
CA VAL A 276 -15.20 28.17 -2.43
C VAL A 276 -16.36 27.60 -1.63
N ILE A 277 -16.08 26.79 -0.62
CA ILE A 277 -17.09 26.16 0.25
C ILE A 277 -17.82 27.21 1.06
N LYS A 278 -17.13 28.20 1.65
CA LYS A 278 -17.73 29.30 2.37
C LYS A 278 -18.55 30.23 1.45
N TRP A 279 -18.06 30.48 0.25
CA TRP A 279 -18.80 31.24 -0.76
C TRP A 279 -20.09 30.51 -1.19
N ALA A 280 -20.05 29.17 -1.29
CA ALA A 280 -21.23 28.35 -1.54
C ALA A 280 -22.15 28.18 -0.32
N GLY A 281 -21.82 28.80 0.83
CA GLY A 281 -22.62 28.73 2.06
C GLY A 281 -22.60 27.34 2.72
N SER A 282 -21.63 26.50 2.39
CA SER A 282 -21.54 25.16 2.97
C SER A 282 -20.84 25.18 4.34
N PRO A 283 -21.40 24.50 5.35
CA PRO A 283 -20.83 24.39 6.69
C PRO A 283 -19.70 23.34 6.80
N LEU A 284 -19.26 22.78 5.67
CA LEU A 284 -18.30 21.69 5.64
C LEU A 284 -16.86 22.18 5.46
N ASN A 285 -15.93 21.58 6.17
CA ASN A 285 -14.50 21.74 5.97
C ASN A 285 -13.83 20.36 6.01
N TYR A 286 -12.88 20.11 5.11
CA TYR A 286 -12.16 18.86 5.05
C TYR A 286 -10.68 19.09 4.71
N ALA A 287 -9.81 18.37 5.39
CA ALA A 287 -8.37 18.34 5.15
C ALA A 287 -7.81 16.95 5.33
N PHE A 288 -6.75 16.62 4.61
CA PHE A 288 -5.97 15.43 4.86
C PHE A 288 -4.49 15.67 4.57
N TYR A 289 -3.65 14.79 5.09
CA TYR A 289 -2.25 14.73 4.73
C TYR A 289 -1.75 13.29 4.73
N ASP A 290 -0.68 13.04 3.95
CA ASP A 290 0.16 11.85 3.97
C ASP A 290 1.62 12.25 3.97
N VAL A 291 2.41 11.53 4.76
CA VAL A 291 3.87 11.64 4.78
C VAL A 291 4.45 10.24 4.75
N ASN A 292 5.31 9.96 3.78
CA ASN A 292 6.11 8.75 3.69
C ASN A 292 7.59 9.13 3.77
N ALA A 293 8.34 8.45 4.61
CA ALA A 293 9.78 8.62 4.71
C ALA A 293 10.44 7.26 4.83
N LYS A 294 11.49 7.00 4.06
CA LYS A 294 12.26 5.77 4.12
C LYS A 294 13.75 6.09 4.02
N VAL A 295 14.55 5.41 4.82
CA VAL A 295 16.01 5.40 4.72
C VAL A 295 16.45 3.96 4.52
N SER A 296 17.17 3.71 3.43
CA SER A 296 17.66 2.39 3.06
C SER A 296 19.17 2.36 3.11
N HIS A 297 19.74 1.23 3.54
CA HIS A 297 21.18 1.06 3.62
C HIS A 297 21.64 -0.32 3.12
N LYS A 298 22.62 -0.33 2.26
CA LYS A 298 23.33 -1.51 1.79
C LYS A 298 24.58 -1.73 2.64
N PHE A 299 24.52 -2.63 3.61
CA PHE A 299 25.67 -2.98 4.48
C PHE A 299 26.73 -3.74 3.72
N SER A 300 26.29 -4.64 2.82
CA SER A 300 27.16 -5.42 1.93
C SER A 300 26.35 -5.93 0.73
N ASP A 301 26.99 -6.70 -0.17
CA ASP A 301 26.27 -7.37 -1.27
C ASP A 301 25.30 -8.44 -0.78
N ARG A 302 25.44 -8.90 0.47
CA ARG A 302 24.57 -9.91 1.09
C ARG A 302 23.61 -9.35 2.13
N SER A 303 23.76 -8.09 2.53
CA SER A 303 23.02 -7.51 3.65
C SER A 303 22.52 -6.13 3.30
N ARG A 304 21.19 -5.94 3.41
CA ARG A 304 20.52 -4.65 3.20
C ARG A 304 19.46 -4.45 4.28
N GLY A 305 19.15 -3.21 4.58
CA GLY A 305 18.09 -2.89 5.52
C GLY A 305 17.51 -1.53 5.26
N TRP A 306 16.32 -1.28 5.81
CA TRP A 306 15.69 0.03 5.77
C TRP A 306 14.82 0.26 7.00
N ILE A 307 14.58 1.53 7.28
CA ILE A 307 13.61 2.01 8.24
C ILE A 307 12.65 2.92 7.49
N GLY A 308 11.35 2.69 7.65
CA GLY A 308 10.27 3.42 7.00
C GLY A 308 9.28 3.97 8.02
N PHE A 309 8.77 5.15 7.71
CA PHE A 309 7.72 5.82 8.47
C PHE A 309 6.62 6.26 7.52
N TYR A 310 5.37 6.05 7.92
CA TYR A 310 4.19 6.59 7.27
C TYR A 310 3.27 7.22 8.31
N SER A 311 2.74 8.39 7.97
CA SER A 311 1.68 9.04 8.72
C SER A 311 0.67 9.64 7.76
N GLY A 312 -0.59 9.26 7.90
CA GLY A 312 -1.69 9.82 7.13
C GLY A 312 -2.88 10.07 8.04
N ARG A 313 -3.53 11.23 7.88
CA ARG A 313 -4.68 11.61 8.70
C ARG A 313 -5.67 12.48 7.95
N ASP A 314 -6.93 12.24 8.25
CA ASP A 314 -8.08 13.00 7.78
C ASP A 314 -8.68 13.83 8.91
N TYR A 315 -9.19 14.99 8.53
CA TYR A 315 -9.93 15.90 9.38
C TYR A 315 -11.19 16.37 8.64
N PHE A 316 -12.33 16.10 9.21
CA PHE A 316 -13.61 16.58 8.73
C PHE A 316 -14.25 17.44 9.81
N ARG A 317 -14.73 18.61 9.43
CA ARG A 317 -15.46 19.52 10.31
C ARG A 317 -16.75 19.95 9.63
N TYR A 318 -17.84 19.80 10.36
CA TYR A 318 -19.12 20.39 10.06
C TYR A 318 -19.45 21.41 11.15
N GLU A 319 -19.77 22.63 10.78
CA GLU A 319 -20.09 23.70 11.71
C GLU A 319 -21.30 24.48 11.17
N ASP A 320 -22.44 24.29 11.81
CA ASP A 320 -23.69 24.99 11.48
C ASP A 320 -24.14 25.83 12.67
N LYS A 321 -24.24 27.12 12.44
CA LYS A 321 -24.71 28.09 13.42
C LYS A 321 -25.82 28.90 12.83
N SER A 322 -26.98 28.85 13.47
CA SER A 322 -28.14 29.68 13.10
C SER A 322 -28.62 30.45 14.27
N LYS A 323 -28.97 31.70 14.01
CA LYS A 323 -29.61 32.59 14.99
C LYS A 323 -30.80 33.25 14.32
N SER A 324 -31.96 33.14 14.94
CA SER A 324 -33.20 33.73 14.47
C SER A 324 -33.79 34.59 15.58
N SER A 325 -34.38 35.72 15.20
CA SER A 325 -35.14 36.58 16.12
C SER A 325 -36.50 36.80 15.51
N LYS A 326 -37.54 36.42 16.22
CA LYS A 326 -38.91 36.57 15.79
C LYS A 326 -39.71 37.31 16.87
N ARG A 327 -40.61 38.21 16.45
CA ARG A 327 -41.56 38.90 17.34
C ARG A 327 -42.84 38.08 17.42
N PHE A 328 -43.26 37.84 18.63
CA PHE A 328 -44.51 37.16 18.96
C PHE A 328 -45.40 38.11 19.78
N TYR A 329 -46.67 37.80 19.88
CA TYR A 329 -47.63 38.52 20.72
C TYR A 329 -48.14 37.57 21.80
N GLY A 330 -48.04 37.99 23.04
CA GLY A 330 -48.58 37.22 24.18
C GLY A 330 -50.10 37.22 24.22
N SER A 331 -50.66 36.50 25.19
CA SER A 331 -52.10 36.44 25.42
C SER A 331 -52.72 37.83 25.63
N ASP A 332 -51.95 38.78 26.13
CA ASP A 332 -52.40 40.15 26.44
C ASP A 332 -52.07 41.15 25.29
N TYR A 333 -51.74 40.62 24.07
CA TYR A 333 -51.35 41.38 22.89
C TYR A 333 -50.03 42.17 23.04
N GLU A 334 -49.29 42.03 24.15
CA GLU A 334 -47.99 42.66 24.32
C GLU A 334 -46.94 41.91 23.46
N PRO A 335 -46.15 42.64 22.64
CA PRO A 335 -45.14 42.00 21.80
C PRO A 335 -43.92 41.61 22.62
N TYR A 336 -43.45 40.39 22.46
CA TYR A 336 -42.15 39.94 22.97
C TYR A 336 -41.27 39.41 21.85
N THR A 337 -39.96 39.49 22.01
CA THR A 337 -38.99 39.01 21.05
C THR A 337 -38.42 37.67 21.51
N MET A 338 -38.54 36.65 20.67
CA MET A 338 -37.92 35.36 20.91
C MET A 338 -36.68 35.21 20.04
N ILE A 339 -35.56 34.93 20.67
CA ILE A 339 -34.29 34.66 20.02
C ILE A 339 -34.06 33.15 20.12
N THR A 340 -33.93 32.50 18.98
CA THR A 340 -33.54 31.09 18.90
C THR A 340 -32.15 30.99 18.31
N GLY A 341 -31.28 30.20 18.94
CA GLY A 341 -29.93 29.89 18.47
C GLY A 341 -29.70 28.41 18.43
N ASN A 342 -29.18 27.91 17.32
CA ASN A 342 -28.75 26.53 17.20
C ASN A 342 -27.28 26.51 16.78
N GLU A 343 -26.49 25.71 17.46
CA GLU A 343 -25.12 25.42 17.08
C GLU A 343 -24.91 23.91 17.02
N ASN A 344 -24.48 23.41 15.84
CA ASN A 344 -24.12 22.03 15.62
C ASN A 344 -22.70 21.97 15.09
N ASN A 345 -21.79 21.38 15.88
CA ASN A 345 -20.40 21.17 15.51
C ASN A 345 -20.11 19.67 15.50
N LEU A 346 -19.57 19.17 14.40
CA LEU A 346 -19.10 17.80 14.28
C LEU A 346 -17.67 17.80 13.74
N ASN A 347 -16.74 17.25 14.52
CA ASN A 347 -15.37 17.05 14.10
C ASN A 347 -15.07 15.55 14.07
N LEU A 348 -14.66 15.05 12.91
CA LEU A 348 -14.18 13.68 12.74
C LEU A 348 -12.70 13.71 12.38
N SER A 349 -11.95 12.74 12.89
CA SER A 349 -10.57 12.52 12.45
C SER A 349 -10.24 11.04 12.49
N TRP A 350 -9.49 10.57 11.50
CA TRP A 350 -9.00 9.20 11.44
C TRP A 350 -7.66 9.14 10.72
N GLY A 351 -6.87 8.10 11.00
CA GLY A 351 -5.61 7.92 10.31
C GLY A 351 -4.70 6.86 10.90
N ASN A 352 -3.64 6.56 10.19
CA ASN A 352 -2.61 5.59 10.55
C ASN A 352 -1.27 6.27 10.79
N ASN A 353 -0.49 5.72 11.72
CA ASN A 353 0.93 6.00 11.89
C ASN A 353 1.68 4.68 11.92
N VAL A 354 2.57 4.48 10.97
CA VAL A 354 3.34 3.25 10.81
C VAL A 354 4.81 3.55 10.97
N LEU A 355 5.48 2.74 11.76
CA LEU A 355 6.94 2.65 11.82
C LEU A 355 7.32 1.22 11.50
N SER A 356 8.24 1.02 10.57
CA SER A 356 8.70 -0.31 10.20
C SER A 356 10.20 -0.31 9.94
N ALA A 357 10.83 -1.43 10.28
CA ALA A 357 12.24 -1.69 10.02
C ALA A 357 12.37 -3.08 9.41
N ARG A 358 13.26 -3.19 8.44
CA ARG A 358 13.49 -4.45 7.72
C ARG A 358 14.96 -4.67 7.51
N TRP A 359 15.34 -5.94 7.60
CA TRP A 359 16.68 -6.39 7.30
C TRP A 359 16.63 -7.66 6.46
N THR A 360 17.30 -7.64 5.30
CA THR A 360 17.43 -8.80 4.40
C THR A 360 18.84 -9.31 4.43
N TYR A 361 18.99 -10.65 4.38
CA TYR A 361 20.27 -11.30 4.43
C TYR A 361 20.36 -12.52 3.52
N ILE A 362 21.42 -12.61 2.73
CA ILE A 362 21.74 -13.78 1.88
C ILE A 362 22.71 -14.67 2.66
N PHE A 363 22.22 -15.76 3.26
CA PHE A 363 23.04 -16.71 3.98
C PHE A 363 24.01 -17.45 3.06
N ASN A 364 23.50 -17.91 1.94
CA ASN A 364 24.25 -18.53 0.85
C ASN A 364 23.45 -18.37 -0.47
N ASN A 365 23.99 -18.89 -1.58
CA ASN A 365 23.38 -18.69 -2.90
C ASN A 365 21.97 -19.30 -3.03
N LYS A 366 21.58 -20.19 -2.11
CA LYS A 366 20.28 -20.88 -2.09
C LYS A 366 19.32 -20.38 -1.03
N LEU A 367 19.78 -19.64 0.00
CA LEU A 367 18.97 -19.22 1.14
C LEU A 367 19.04 -17.73 1.35
N PHE A 368 17.91 -17.07 1.15
CA PHE A 368 17.64 -15.68 1.42
C PHE A 368 16.71 -15.56 2.64
N ALA A 369 16.88 -14.54 3.47
CA ALA A 369 16.00 -14.25 4.57
C ALA A 369 15.62 -12.77 4.62
N ASP A 370 14.43 -12.50 5.14
CA ASP A 370 13.85 -11.19 5.42
C ASP A 370 13.31 -11.17 6.85
N PHE A 371 13.74 -10.18 7.63
CA PHE A 371 13.30 -9.94 8.98
C PHE A 371 12.64 -8.56 9.04
N THR A 372 11.39 -8.51 9.47
CA THR A 372 10.62 -7.26 9.58
C THR A 372 10.13 -7.07 11.01
N ALA A 373 10.31 -5.86 11.53
CA ALA A 373 9.67 -5.39 12.77
C ALA A 373 8.82 -4.16 12.43
N TYR A 374 7.60 -4.10 12.94
CA TYR A 374 6.71 -3.00 12.65
C TYR A 374 5.77 -2.64 13.79
N GLY A 375 5.29 -1.40 13.76
CA GLY A 375 4.17 -0.93 14.57
C GLY A 375 3.23 -0.09 13.75
N ASN A 376 1.92 -0.26 13.94
CA ASN A 376 0.88 0.58 13.36
C ASN A 376 -0.06 1.08 14.45
N LEU A 377 -0.32 2.37 14.45
CA LEU A 377 -1.29 3.02 15.32
C LEU A 377 -2.38 3.65 14.47
N TYR A 378 -3.53 2.99 14.39
CA TYR A 378 -4.75 3.57 13.84
C TYR A 378 -5.57 4.24 14.93
N ARG A 379 -6.09 5.43 14.64
CA ARG A 379 -6.99 6.16 15.54
C ARG A 379 -8.12 6.79 14.76
N MET A 380 -9.32 6.73 15.35
CA MET A 380 -10.50 7.46 14.93
C MET A 380 -11.07 8.23 16.11
N GLY A 381 -11.52 9.46 15.86
CA GLY A 381 -12.17 10.30 16.87
C GLY A 381 -13.34 11.08 16.27
N ILE A 382 -14.40 11.22 17.07
CA ILE A 382 -15.57 12.04 16.77
C ILE A 382 -15.80 12.94 17.98
N HIS A 383 -15.87 14.25 17.74
CA HIS A 383 -16.26 15.24 18.72
C HIS A 383 -17.49 15.98 18.20
N SER A 384 -18.61 15.93 18.92
CA SER A 384 -19.83 16.60 18.54
C SER A 384 -20.33 17.53 19.65
N VAL A 385 -20.79 18.70 19.25
CA VAL A 385 -21.44 19.68 20.13
C VAL A 385 -22.76 20.07 19.49
N THR A 386 -23.85 19.92 20.25
CA THR A 386 -25.17 20.45 19.89
C THR A 386 -25.58 21.42 20.99
N GLU A 387 -25.91 22.66 20.60
CA GLU A 387 -26.37 23.67 21.50
C GLU A 387 -27.63 24.32 20.94
N ASN A 388 -28.69 24.35 21.73
CA ASN A 388 -29.95 25.01 21.43
C ASN A 388 -30.20 26.05 22.49
N LEU A 389 -30.48 27.29 22.07
CA LEU A 389 -30.79 28.41 22.93
C LEU A 389 -32.11 29.00 22.51
N GLU A 390 -33.00 29.16 23.47
CA GLU A 390 -34.22 29.96 23.32
C GLU A 390 -34.22 31.03 24.42
N LYS A 391 -34.33 32.29 24.01
CA LYS A 391 -34.31 33.44 24.92
C LYS A 391 -35.42 34.42 24.57
N SER A 392 -36.19 34.77 25.56
CA SER A 392 -37.20 35.80 25.47
C SER A 392 -37.23 36.66 26.74
N GLU A 393 -38.05 37.68 26.78
CA GLU A 393 -38.33 38.44 28.00
C GLU A 393 -39.04 37.60 29.07
N LEU A 394 -39.63 36.47 28.66
CA LEU A 394 -40.37 35.56 29.54
C LEU A 394 -39.46 34.48 30.16
N GLY A 395 -38.28 34.31 29.65
CA GLY A 395 -37.31 33.31 30.16
C GLY A 395 -36.23 32.93 29.15
N GLU A 396 -35.27 32.14 29.63
CA GLU A 396 -34.17 31.61 28.85
C GLU A 396 -34.05 30.10 29.07
N THR A 397 -34.06 29.34 27.97
CA THR A 397 -33.82 27.89 27.99
C THR A 397 -32.61 27.55 27.12
N SER A 398 -31.69 26.78 27.64
CA SER A 398 -30.56 26.29 26.87
C SER A 398 -30.33 24.80 27.10
N PHE A 399 -30.08 24.11 26.00
CA PHE A 399 -29.68 22.71 25.98
C PHE A 399 -28.33 22.60 25.31
N ARG A 400 -27.37 21.95 25.97
CA ARG A 400 -26.06 21.67 25.41
C ARG A 400 -25.67 20.22 25.60
N SER A 401 -25.36 19.54 24.50
CA SER A 401 -24.84 18.18 24.48
C SER A 401 -23.44 18.20 23.86
N VAL A 402 -22.49 17.61 24.56
CA VAL A 402 -21.11 17.40 24.07
C VAL A 402 -20.84 15.91 24.10
N SER A 403 -20.42 15.34 23.00
CA SER A 403 -20.07 13.93 22.89
C SER A 403 -18.70 13.75 22.26
N ASP A 404 -17.86 12.99 22.95
CA ASP A 404 -16.54 12.56 22.49
C ASP A 404 -16.56 11.04 22.31
N TYR A 405 -16.27 10.59 21.10
CA TYR A 405 -16.07 9.20 20.77
C TYR A 405 -14.65 8.98 20.30
N SER A 406 -13.99 7.91 20.74
CA SER A 406 -12.68 7.54 20.23
C SER A 406 -12.53 6.03 20.14
N SER A 407 -11.89 5.58 19.07
CA SER A 407 -11.56 4.18 18.81
C SER A 407 -10.16 4.08 18.25
N GLY A 408 -9.49 2.93 18.42
CA GLY A 408 -8.14 2.75 17.90
C GLY A 408 -7.64 1.33 17.95
N ILE A 409 -6.62 1.08 17.14
CA ILE A 409 -5.90 -0.18 17.06
C ILE A 409 -4.41 0.13 17.12
N LEU A 410 -3.70 -0.59 17.98
CA LEU A 410 -2.25 -0.56 18.07
C LEU A 410 -1.72 -1.96 17.79
N ASP A 411 -1.01 -2.12 16.69
CA ASP A 411 -0.33 -3.35 16.34
C ASP A 411 1.17 -3.22 16.52
N ALA A 412 1.80 -4.29 16.99
CA ALA A 412 3.24 -4.44 17.00
C ALA A 412 3.58 -5.86 16.56
N GLY A 413 4.34 -5.98 15.47
CA GLY A 413 4.62 -7.26 14.83
C GLY A 413 6.09 -7.51 14.56
N LEU A 414 6.45 -8.79 14.57
CA LEU A 414 7.75 -9.33 14.14
C LEU A 414 7.50 -10.42 13.14
N LYS A 415 8.23 -10.39 12.02
CA LYS A 415 8.09 -11.34 10.93
C LYS A 415 9.46 -11.82 10.45
N ALA A 416 9.56 -13.10 10.13
CA ALA A 416 10.75 -13.70 9.52
C ALA A 416 10.30 -14.58 8.35
N ASP A 417 10.78 -14.27 7.16
CA ASP A 417 10.49 -14.99 5.91
C ASP A 417 11.78 -15.51 5.30
N PHE A 418 11.74 -16.73 4.75
CA PHE A 418 12.87 -17.39 4.12
C PHE A 418 12.47 -17.88 2.73
N ASP A 419 13.34 -17.62 1.74
CA ASP A 419 13.26 -18.19 0.38
C ASP A 419 14.45 -19.16 0.21
N TYR A 420 14.16 -20.45 -0.03
CA TYR A 420 15.15 -21.50 -0.17
C TYR A 420 15.03 -22.23 -1.50
N THR A 421 16.07 -22.20 -2.32
CA THR A 421 16.13 -22.82 -3.64
C THR A 421 17.09 -24.01 -3.61
N PRO A 422 16.68 -25.19 -3.09
CA PRO A 422 17.57 -26.34 -2.96
C PRO A 422 18.00 -26.92 -4.30
N SER A 423 17.12 -26.89 -5.30
CA SER A 423 17.31 -27.49 -6.62
C SER A 423 16.65 -26.64 -7.72
N THR A 424 16.79 -27.07 -8.98
CA THR A 424 16.15 -26.43 -10.15
C THR A 424 14.62 -26.47 -10.07
N ASN A 425 14.06 -27.48 -9.40
CA ASN A 425 12.63 -27.76 -9.43
C ASN A 425 11.86 -27.26 -8.20
N HIS A 426 12.57 -26.85 -7.15
CA HIS A 426 11.95 -26.46 -5.88
C HIS A 426 12.33 -25.04 -5.47
N LEU A 427 11.32 -24.21 -5.15
CA LEU A 427 11.48 -22.95 -4.47
C LEU A 427 10.61 -22.99 -3.21
N ILE A 428 11.24 -23.34 -2.09
CA ILE A 428 10.58 -23.48 -0.80
C ILE A 428 10.59 -22.12 -0.09
N LYS A 429 9.41 -21.66 0.32
CA LYS A 429 9.26 -20.45 1.14
C LYS A 429 8.63 -20.84 2.46
N PHE A 430 9.22 -20.38 3.55
CA PHE A 430 8.72 -20.64 4.89
C PHE A 430 9.01 -19.48 5.81
N GLY A 431 8.22 -19.36 6.87
CA GLY A 431 8.38 -18.27 7.80
C GLY A 431 7.32 -18.24 8.87
N GLY A 432 7.33 -17.14 9.62
CA GLY A 432 6.33 -16.90 10.64
C GLY A 432 6.23 -15.44 11.03
N GLU A 433 5.11 -15.13 11.63
CA GLU A 433 4.78 -13.80 12.10
C GLU A 433 4.15 -13.88 13.50
N TYR A 434 4.51 -12.95 14.36
CA TYR A 434 3.87 -12.72 15.64
C TYR A 434 3.40 -11.27 15.69
N VAL A 435 2.12 -11.07 15.99
CA VAL A 435 1.51 -9.75 16.14
C VAL A 435 0.82 -9.63 17.48
N ARG A 436 1.12 -8.55 18.19
CA ARG A 436 0.35 -8.13 19.36
C ARG A 436 -0.58 -7.00 18.96
N HIS A 437 -1.87 -7.21 19.16
CA HIS A 437 -2.93 -6.24 18.93
C HIS A 437 -3.39 -5.61 20.23
N GLY A 438 -3.55 -4.29 20.23
CA GLY A 438 -4.18 -3.54 21.30
C GLY A 438 -5.41 -2.82 20.75
N TYR A 439 -6.59 -3.37 21.01
CA TYR A 439 -7.85 -2.78 20.56
C TYR A 439 -8.40 -1.85 21.64
N ARG A 440 -8.77 -0.65 21.21
CA ARG A 440 -9.58 0.29 21.99
C ARG A 440 -10.91 0.43 21.25
N PRO A 441 -11.87 -0.46 21.55
CA PRO A 441 -13.06 -0.61 20.73
C PRO A 441 -13.91 0.66 20.70
N GLU A 442 -14.15 1.25 21.88
CA GLU A 442 -15.00 2.44 21.97
C GLU A 442 -14.76 3.12 23.31
N ILE A 443 -14.58 4.43 23.31
CA ILE A 443 -14.59 5.26 24.50
C ILE A 443 -15.51 6.43 24.22
N THR A 444 -16.68 6.44 24.83
CA THR A 444 -17.64 7.52 24.71
C THR A 444 -17.70 8.30 26.01
N LYS A 445 -17.57 9.64 25.89
CA LYS A 445 -17.86 10.57 26.97
C LYS A 445 -18.91 11.54 26.47
N SER A 446 -19.98 11.70 27.20
CA SER A 446 -21.05 12.63 26.85
C SER A 446 -21.42 13.47 28.06
N ARG A 447 -21.61 14.77 27.86
CA ARG A 447 -22.13 15.68 28.86
C ARG A 447 -23.39 16.36 28.32
N ILE A 448 -24.44 16.27 29.07
CA ILE A 448 -25.72 16.92 28.77
C ILE A 448 -25.95 17.96 29.87
N LYS A 449 -26.18 19.21 29.45
CA LYS A 449 -26.54 20.29 30.32
C LYS A 449 -27.83 20.94 29.84
N ASP A 450 -28.82 21.02 30.71
CA ASP A 450 -30.13 21.62 30.46
C ASP A 450 -30.39 22.69 31.52
N VAL A 451 -30.67 23.90 31.06
CA VAL A 451 -30.91 25.05 31.91
C VAL A 451 -32.19 25.76 31.49
N ASN A 452 -33.06 26.04 32.44
CA ASN A 452 -34.28 26.81 32.23
C ASN A 452 -34.35 27.89 33.29
N ASP A 453 -34.50 29.18 32.88
CA ASP A 453 -34.54 30.34 33.72
C ASP A 453 -33.46 30.39 34.81
N SER A 454 -32.21 30.12 34.40
CA SER A 454 -31.02 30.04 35.29
C SER A 454 -31.04 28.86 36.26
N ARG A 455 -32.05 28.00 36.21
CA ARG A 455 -32.09 26.74 36.98
C ARG A 455 -31.52 25.60 36.13
N VAL A 456 -30.57 24.89 36.67
CA VAL A 456 -29.99 23.67 36.04
C VAL A 456 -30.92 22.52 36.30
N PHE A 457 -31.56 22.00 35.25
CA PHE A 457 -32.42 20.80 35.32
C PHE A 457 -31.61 19.52 35.15
N ALA A 458 -30.60 19.55 34.30
CA ALA A 458 -29.68 18.45 34.14
C ALA A 458 -28.25 18.98 33.90
N ASP A 459 -27.27 18.38 34.57
CA ASP A 459 -25.83 18.52 34.26
C ASP A 459 -25.21 17.18 34.55
N THR A 460 -25.26 16.30 33.56
CA THR A 460 -24.87 14.90 33.71
C THR A 460 -23.76 14.57 32.73
N THR A 461 -22.71 13.93 33.23
CA THR A 461 -21.63 13.40 32.41
C THR A 461 -21.76 11.87 32.39
N TYR A 462 -21.91 11.35 31.18
CA TYR A 462 -21.84 9.91 30.91
C TYR A 462 -20.44 9.60 30.44
N SER A 463 -19.80 8.62 31.04
CA SER A 463 -18.50 8.14 30.60
C SER A 463 -18.53 6.62 30.65
N ASP A 464 -18.31 5.99 29.53
CA ASP A 464 -18.03 4.57 29.52
C ASP A 464 -16.57 4.35 29.91
N ALA A 465 -16.32 4.44 31.23
CA ALA A 465 -15.01 4.13 31.82
C ALA A 465 -14.70 2.62 31.76
N ALA A 466 -15.67 1.78 31.36
CA ALA A 466 -15.53 0.33 31.32
C ALA A 466 -14.95 -0.17 30.00
N SER A 467 -14.77 0.67 28.99
CA SER A 467 -14.14 0.24 27.75
C SER A 467 -12.66 -0.04 27.96
N ARG A 468 -12.39 -1.28 28.34
CA ARG A 468 -11.04 -1.78 28.55
C ARG A 468 -10.37 -1.99 27.22
N GLN A 469 -9.09 -1.61 27.12
CA GLN A 469 -8.24 -2.05 26.04
C GLN A 469 -8.26 -3.59 26.00
N VAL A 470 -8.65 -4.16 24.86
CA VAL A 470 -8.58 -5.59 24.62
C VAL A 470 -7.28 -5.90 23.91
N ASN A 471 -6.51 -6.84 24.43
CA ASN A 471 -5.27 -7.25 23.80
C ASN A 471 -5.46 -8.63 23.18
N GLY A 472 -4.98 -8.79 21.96
CA GLY A 472 -4.92 -10.06 21.22
C GLY A 472 -3.49 -10.37 20.85
N ASN A 473 -3.17 -11.66 20.75
CA ASN A 473 -1.91 -12.12 20.18
C ASN A 473 -2.24 -13.04 19.01
N GLU A 474 -1.61 -12.77 17.88
CA GLU A 474 -1.70 -13.61 16.69
C GLU A 474 -0.33 -14.21 16.39
N MET A 475 -0.28 -15.49 16.11
CA MET A 475 0.92 -16.19 15.70
C MET A 475 0.62 -17.03 14.48
N SER A 476 1.39 -16.88 13.43
CA SER A 476 1.25 -17.64 12.20
C SER A 476 2.59 -18.26 11.78
N LEU A 477 2.51 -19.45 11.22
CA LEU A 477 3.63 -20.15 10.59
C LEU A 477 3.16 -20.64 9.22
N TYR A 478 4.03 -20.61 8.23
CA TYR A 478 3.71 -21.08 6.90
C TYR A 478 4.89 -21.79 6.25
N VAL A 479 4.56 -22.66 5.31
CA VAL A 479 5.49 -23.27 4.37
C VAL A 479 4.78 -23.44 3.03
N GLU A 480 5.47 -23.13 1.94
CA GLU A 480 5.00 -23.35 0.58
C GLU A 480 6.16 -23.84 -0.29
N ASP A 481 5.89 -24.65 -1.30
CA ASP A 481 6.87 -25.09 -2.27
C ASP A 481 6.34 -24.88 -3.69
N ASP A 482 7.04 -24.05 -4.45
CA ASP A 482 6.78 -23.85 -5.87
C ASP A 482 7.54 -24.92 -6.66
N ILE A 483 6.82 -25.96 -7.11
CA ILE A 483 7.40 -27.09 -7.81
C ILE A 483 7.29 -26.89 -9.32
N THR A 484 8.42 -26.95 -10.01
CA THR A 484 8.46 -26.94 -11.47
C THR A 484 8.69 -28.37 -11.97
N GLY A 485 7.66 -29.00 -12.54
CA GLY A 485 7.78 -30.28 -13.19
C GLY A 485 8.21 -30.15 -14.65
N GLU A 486 9.01 -31.10 -15.16
CA GLU A 486 9.16 -31.27 -16.59
C GLU A 486 7.80 -31.74 -17.15
N ARG A 487 7.22 -31.02 -18.09
CA ARG A 487 6.13 -31.56 -18.91
C ARG A 487 6.77 -32.61 -19.83
N GLN A 488 6.49 -33.86 -19.59
CA GLN A 488 6.69 -34.94 -20.56
C GLN A 488 5.80 -34.75 -21.78
#